data_9d6186dbd7f5c0911932096b98090c87
#
_entry.id   9d6186dbd7f5c0911932096b98090c87
#
_cell.length_a   1.000
_cell.length_b   1.000
_cell.length_c   1.000
_cell.angle_alpha   90.00
_cell.angle_beta   90.00
_cell.angle_gamma   90.00
#
_symmetry.space_group_name_H-M   'P 1'
#
loop_
_entity.id
_entity.type
_entity.pdbx_description
1 polymer ?
#
loop_
_entity_poly.entity_id
_entity_poly.type
_entity_poly.pdbx_seq_one_letter_code
_entity_poly.pdbx_strand_id
1 'polypeptide(L)'
;MVDISGKPIIRREATAEGKIHLKSSTMRLIKEGKIEKGDPFQIGSVGAIQAVKSTSQTMMMCHAIPIESSSVEFERNKNSITARVNVVAFSKTGVEMEALNAVSAALLNIWDVVKKYEKDENGQYPETQIGDVHVVRKIKDETQ
;
A
#
# COMPACT_ATOMS: atom_id res chain seq x y z
N MET A 1 -12.64 -2.43 -21.03
CA MET A 1 -13.06 -3.01 -19.71
C MET A 1 -14.00 -4.16 -19.94
N VAL A 2 -13.90 -5.18 -19.07
CA VAL A 2 -14.80 -6.33 -19.14
C VAL A 2 -16.20 -5.93 -18.63
N ASP A 3 -17.25 -6.41 -19.29
CA ASP A 3 -18.63 -6.17 -18.83
C ASP A 3 -18.92 -7.06 -17.61
N ILE A 4 -19.28 -6.43 -16.49
CA ILE A 4 -19.65 -7.09 -15.24
C ILE A 4 -21.10 -6.87 -14.86
N SER A 5 -21.94 -6.35 -15.77
CA SER A 5 -23.35 -6.00 -15.48
C SER A 5 -24.15 -7.19 -14.97
N GLY A 6 -23.85 -8.40 -15.46
CA GLY A 6 -24.55 -9.64 -15.07
C GLY A 6 -24.06 -10.30 -13.78
N LYS A 7 -23.02 -9.76 -13.13
CA LYS A 7 -22.48 -10.33 -11.89
C LYS A 7 -23.25 -9.82 -10.66
N PRO A 8 -23.43 -10.66 -9.63
CA PRO A 8 -24.04 -10.22 -8.38
C PRO A 8 -23.10 -9.32 -7.59
N ILE A 9 -23.69 -8.42 -6.80
CA ILE A 9 -22.97 -7.62 -5.81
C ILE A 9 -22.84 -8.49 -4.56
N ILE A 10 -21.62 -8.76 -4.15
CA ILE A 10 -21.31 -9.56 -2.97
C ILE A 10 -20.19 -8.88 -2.16
N ARG A 11 -19.99 -9.31 -0.92
CA ARG A 11 -18.90 -8.82 -0.10
C ARG A 11 -17.56 -9.34 -0.64
N ARG A 12 -16.65 -8.43 -0.86
CA ARG A 12 -15.29 -8.70 -1.34
C ARG A 12 -14.30 -8.15 -0.33
N GLU A 13 -13.25 -8.90 -0.08
CA GLU A 13 -12.17 -8.49 0.79
C GLU A 13 -10.84 -8.94 0.18
N ALA A 14 -9.83 -8.10 0.27
CA ALA A 14 -8.47 -8.45 -0.13
C ALA A 14 -7.47 -7.80 0.82
N THR A 15 -6.44 -8.57 1.15
CA THR A 15 -5.28 -8.10 1.92
C THR A 15 -4.05 -8.23 1.06
N ALA A 16 -3.28 -7.15 0.92
CA ALA A 16 -2.00 -7.16 0.24
C ALA A 16 -0.89 -6.72 1.19
N GLU A 17 0.32 -7.14 0.90
CA GLU A 17 1.54 -6.76 1.60
C GLU A 17 2.61 -6.35 0.62
N GLY A 18 3.58 -5.58 1.12
CA GLY A 18 4.81 -5.26 0.43
C GLY A 18 5.85 -4.76 1.43
N LYS A 19 7.09 -4.66 0.99
CA LYS A 19 8.20 -4.34 1.87
C LYS A 19 9.09 -3.28 1.24
N ILE A 20 9.59 -2.35 2.06
CA ILE A 20 10.68 -1.46 1.69
C ILE A 20 11.89 -1.77 2.57
N HIS A 21 13.04 -1.98 1.92
CA HIS A 21 14.32 -2.11 2.60
C HIS A 21 14.95 -0.74 2.78
N LEU A 22 15.37 -0.43 3.99
CA LEU A 22 15.99 0.85 4.36
C LEU A 22 17.27 0.58 5.16
N LYS A 23 18.15 1.57 5.19
CA LYS A 23 19.32 1.54 6.08
C LYS A 23 18.85 1.43 7.53
N SER A 24 19.58 0.68 8.34
CA SER A 24 19.29 0.59 9.78
C SER A 24 19.41 1.95 10.46
N SER A 25 20.29 2.84 9.96
CA SER A 25 20.41 4.22 10.45
C SER A 25 19.14 5.04 10.17
N THR A 26 18.50 4.86 9.01
CA THR A 26 17.23 5.50 8.69
C THR A 26 16.12 4.99 9.59
N MET A 27 16.07 3.68 9.82
CA MET A 27 15.09 3.09 10.74
C MET A 27 15.23 3.67 12.15
N ARG A 28 16.45 3.94 12.60
CA ARG A 28 16.70 4.58 13.89
C ARG A 28 16.16 6.01 13.93
N LEU A 29 16.38 6.79 12.87
CA LEU A 29 15.84 8.15 12.77
C LEU A 29 14.32 8.17 12.79
N ILE A 30 13.68 7.20 12.12
CA ILE A 30 12.22 7.05 12.16
C ILE A 30 11.76 6.81 13.59
N LYS A 31 12.41 5.88 14.29
CA LYS A 31 12.08 5.55 15.70
C LYS A 31 12.23 6.77 16.62
N GLU A 32 13.24 7.60 16.37
CA GLU A 32 13.54 8.80 17.18
C GLU A 32 12.70 10.00 16.78
N GLY A 33 11.86 9.90 15.74
CA GLY A 33 11.05 11.02 15.26
C GLY A 33 11.85 12.14 14.62
N LYS A 34 13.00 11.83 14.02
CA LYS A 34 13.95 12.81 13.45
C LYS A 34 13.90 12.94 11.94
N ILE A 35 12.82 12.50 11.30
CA ILE A 35 12.66 12.63 9.84
C ILE A 35 12.12 14.02 9.52
N GLU A 36 12.83 14.77 8.69
CA GLU A 36 12.53 16.17 8.38
C GLU A 36 11.12 16.36 7.79
N LYS A 37 10.71 15.51 6.85
CA LYS A 37 9.42 15.62 6.17
C LYS A 37 8.23 15.17 7.03
N GLY A 38 8.46 14.54 8.17
CA GLY A 38 7.41 14.09 9.08
C GLY A 38 7.42 12.58 9.32
N ASP A 39 6.32 12.08 9.86
CA ASP A 39 6.17 10.65 10.18
C ASP A 39 5.88 9.83 8.91
N PRO A 40 6.81 8.94 8.49
CA PRO A 40 6.60 8.12 7.29
C PRO A 40 5.36 7.24 7.37
N PHE A 41 4.99 6.78 8.55
CA PHE A 41 3.82 5.91 8.72
C PHE A 41 2.51 6.66 8.53
N GLN A 42 2.38 7.87 9.07
CA GLN A 42 1.21 8.70 8.85
C GLN A 42 1.07 9.07 7.37
N ILE A 43 2.14 9.54 6.77
CA ILE A 43 2.14 9.94 5.35
C ILE A 43 1.86 8.74 4.45
N GLY A 44 2.49 7.60 4.72
CA GLY A 44 2.24 6.35 4.00
C GLY A 44 0.81 5.87 4.13
N SER A 45 0.22 5.98 5.32
CA SER A 45 -1.17 5.58 5.57
C SER A 45 -2.16 6.44 4.77
N VAL A 46 -1.98 7.75 4.76
CA VAL A 46 -2.83 8.66 3.99
C VAL A 46 -2.70 8.39 2.49
N GLY A 47 -1.47 8.19 2.01
CA GLY A 47 -1.21 7.83 0.62
C GLY A 47 -1.88 6.53 0.22
N ALA A 48 -1.84 5.52 1.10
CA ALA A 48 -2.50 4.24 0.88
C ALA A 48 -4.03 4.39 0.76
N ILE A 49 -4.65 5.12 1.68
CA ILE A 49 -6.10 5.34 1.67
C ILE A 49 -6.53 6.07 0.39
N GLN A 50 -5.78 7.07 -0.01
CA GLN A 50 -6.05 7.79 -1.25
C GLN A 50 -5.93 6.87 -2.46
N ALA A 51 -4.92 6.00 -2.50
CA ALA A 51 -4.71 5.05 -3.59
C ALA A 51 -5.86 4.04 -3.70
N VAL A 52 -6.38 3.54 -2.58
CA VAL A 52 -7.58 2.67 -2.58
C VAL A 52 -8.72 3.33 -3.34
N LYS A 53 -8.97 4.61 -3.07
CA LYS A 53 -10.08 5.37 -3.67
C LYS A 53 -9.85 5.74 -5.14
N SER A 54 -8.60 5.81 -5.60
CA SER A 54 -8.24 6.29 -6.94
C SER A 54 -7.73 5.19 -7.86
N THR A 55 -7.84 3.92 -7.47
CA THR A 55 -7.29 2.79 -8.23
C THR A 55 -7.78 2.76 -9.68
N SER A 56 -9.06 2.99 -9.92
CA SER A 56 -9.61 3.00 -11.28
C SER A 56 -9.08 4.15 -12.16
N GLN A 57 -8.52 5.19 -11.56
CA GLN A 57 -7.92 6.31 -12.31
C GLN A 57 -6.50 6.01 -12.77
N THR A 58 -5.81 5.06 -12.12
CA THR A 58 -4.44 4.67 -12.47
C THR A 58 -4.36 3.30 -13.13
N MET A 59 -5.29 2.41 -12.81
CA MET A 59 -5.43 1.08 -13.42
C MET A 59 -6.53 1.14 -14.47
N MET A 60 -6.18 1.42 -15.72
CA MET A 60 -7.08 1.82 -16.78
C MET A 60 -8.25 0.86 -17.03
N MET A 61 -8.06 -0.43 -16.80
CA MET A 61 -9.09 -1.45 -17.06
C MET A 61 -9.86 -1.86 -15.80
N CYS A 62 -9.55 -1.25 -14.64
CA CYS A 62 -10.28 -1.50 -13.41
C CYS A 62 -11.56 -0.68 -13.35
N HIS A 63 -12.62 -1.31 -12.83
CA HIS A 63 -13.88 -0.63 -12.54
C HIS A 63 -13.75 0.24 -11.28
N ALA A 64 -14.47 1.35 -11.25
CA ALA A 64 -14.60 2.16 -10.04
C ALA A 64 -15.47 1.40 -9.02
N ILE A 65 -14.89 1.13 -7.85
CA ILE A 65 -15.55 0.35 -6.81
C ILE A 65 -15.78 1.25 -5.60
N PRO A 66 -17.02 1.37 -5.10
CA PRO A 66 -17.29 2.03 -3.81
C PRO A 66 -16.66 1.20 -2.68
N ILE A 67 -15.79 1.83 -1.91
CA ILE A 67 -15.06 1.17 -0.81
C ILE A 67 -15.84 1.32 0.50
N GLU A 68 -16.04 0.21 1.21
CA GLU A 68 -16.69 0.22 2.52
C GLU A 68 -15.70 0.50 3.64
N SER A 69 -14.52 -0.13 3.58
CA SER A 69 -13.47 0.10 4.56
C SER A 69 -12.09 -0.22 4.01
N SER A 70 -11.10 0.43 4.59
CA SER A 70 -9.69 0.09 4.37
C SER A 70 -8.91 0.28 5.67
N SER A 71 -7.93 -0.58 5.89
CA SER A 71 -7.00 -0.46 7.01
C SER A 71 -5.58 -0.59 6.52
N VAL A 72 -4.69 0.15 7.15
CA VAL A 72 -3.26 0.15 6.83
C VAL A 72 -2.48 -0.17 8.10
N GLU A 73 -1.62 -1.17 8.04
CA GLU A 73 -0.76 -1.57 9.15
C GLU A 73 0.69 -1.61 8.67
N PHE A 74 1.60 -1.28 9.57
CA PHE A 74 3.04 -1.35 9.32
C PHE A 74 3.73 -2.21 10.35
N GLU A 75 4.66 -3.03 9.89
CA GLU A 75 5.54 -3.82 10.74
C GLU A 75 6.97 -3.34 10.52
N ARG A 76 7.66 -3.01 11.62
CA ARG A 76 9.04 -2.54 11.59
C ARG A 76 10.00 -3.69 11.86
N ASN A 77 11.03 -3.77 11.04
CA ASN A 77 12.19 -4.64 11.28
C ASN A 77 13.45 -3.77 11.38
N LYS A 78 14.59 -4.39 11.61
CA LYS A 78 15.86 -3.67 11.77
C LYS A 78 16.19 -2.78 10.55
N ASN A 79 15.92 -3.27 9.35
CA ASN A 79 16.27 -2.63 8.09
C ASN A 79 15.14 -2.68 7.04
N SER A 80 13.91 -2.80 7.50
CA SER A 80 12.77 -2.84 6.58
C SER A 80 11.47 -2.45 7.26
N ILE A 81 10.51 -2.06 6.44
CA ILE A 81 9.12 -1.83 6.84
C ILE A 81 8.24 -2.66 5.92
N THR A 82 7.35 -3.45 6.51
CA THR A 82 6.30 -4.17 5.78
C THR A 82 5.01 -3.36 5.90
N ALA A 83 4.40 -3.03 4.77
CA ALA A 83 3.08 -2.41 4.72
C ALA A 83 2.05 -3.49 4.40
N ARG A 84 0.92 -3.49 5.12
CA ARG A 84 -0.20 -4.38 4.90
C ARG A 84 -1.46 -3.55 4.77
N VAL A 85 -2.22 -3.75 3.71
CA VAL A 85 -3.50 -3.06 3.50
C VAL A 85 -4.59 -4.08 3.29
N ASN A 86 -5.68 -3.90 4.03
CA ASN A 86 -6.91 -4.66 3.87
C ASN A 86 -7.98 -3.73 3.29
N VAL A 87 -8.75 -4.23 2.31
CA VAL A 87 -9.83 -3.49 1.67
C VAL A 87 -11.09 -4.34 1.63
N VAL A 88 -12.21 -3.73 1.98
CA VAL A 88 -13.54 -4.37 1.93
C VAL A 88 -14.49 -3.54 1.06
N ALA A 89 -15.24 -4.21 0.23
CA ALA A 89 -16.27 -3.59 -0.59
C ALA A 89 -17.41 -4.58 -0.88
N PHE A 90 -18.60 -4.05 -1.17
CA PHE A 90 -19.67 -4.81 -1.80
C PHE A 90 -19.66 -4.46 -3.28
N SER A 91 -19.32 -5.44 -4.12
CA SER A 91 -19.00 -5.16 -5.53
C SER A 91 -19.21 -6.40 -6.39
N LYS A 92 -19.30 -6.14 -7.69
CA LYS A 92 -19.36 -7.18 -8.73
C LYS A 92 -18.01 -7.76 -9.09
N THR A 93 -16.91 -7.14 -8.61
CA THR A 93 -15.54 -7.58 -8.88
C THR A 93 -14.70 -7.45 -7.62
N GLY A 94 -13.53 -8.10 -7.58
CA GLY A 94 -12.65 -8.10 -6.41
C GLY A 94 -11.93 -6.77 -6.21
N VAL A 95 -11.33 -6.61 -5.03
CA VAL A 95 -10.62 -5.41 -4.59
C VAL A 95 -9.12 -5.63 -4.42
N GLU A 96 -8.56 -6.63 -5.10
CA GLU A 96 -7.14 -6.94 -5.03
C GLU A 96 -6.28 -5.78 -5.55
N MET A 97 -6.70 -5.14 -6.64
CA MET A 97 -5.93 -4.04 -7.23
C MET A 97 -5.93 -2.81 -6.32
N GLU A 98 -7.03 -2.56 -5.64
CA GLU A 98 -7.13 -1.50 -4.64
C GLU A 98 -6.13 -1.75 -3.49
N ALA A 99 -6.06 -2.97 -2.99
CA ALA A 99 -5.13 -3.33 -1.92
C ALA A 99 -3.67 -3.26 -2.38
N LEU A 100 -3.34 -3.78 -3.56
CA LEU A 100 -1.99 -3.74 -4.14
C LEU A 100 -1.55 -2.31 -4.43
N ASN A 101 -2.42 -1.49 -5.01
CA ASN A 101 -2.13 -0.08 -5.29
C ASN A 101 -1.87 0.69 -3.99
N ALA A 102 -2.66 0.43 -2.96
CA ALA A 102 -2.50 1.07 -1.65
C ALA A 102 -1.15 0.71 -1.00
N VAL A 103 -0.76 -0.56 -1.02
CA VAL A 103 0.55 -1.00 -0.52
C VAL A 103 1.67 -0.28 -1.26
N SER A 104 1.59 -0.25 -2.59
CA SER A 104 2.61 0.40 -3.43
C SER A 104 2.69 1.90 -3.13
N ALA A 105 1.57 2.58 -2.99
CA ALA A 105 1.51 3.99 -2.65
C ALA A 105 2.08 4.27 -1.25
N ALA A 106 1.79 3.42 -0.26
CA ALA A 106 2.35 3.54 1.08
C ALA A 106 3.88 3.48 1.05
N LEU A 107 4.43 2.48 0.35
CA LEU A 107 5.88 2.26 0.26
C LEU A 107 6.58 3.38 -0.51
N LEU A 108 5.96 3.88 -1.59
CA LEU A 108 6.51 5.01 -2.35
C LEU A 108 6.51 6.30 -1.54
N ASN A 109 5.46 6.56 -0.77
CA ASN A 109 5.42 7.70 0.14
C ASN A 109 6.49 7.60 1.22
N ILE A 110 6.70 6.41 1.79
CA ILE A 110 7.78 6.18 2.76
C ILE A 110 9.13 6.47 2.12
N TRP A 111 9.38 5.97 0.91
CA TRP A 111 10.62 6.25 0.18
C TRP A 111 10.85 7.75 0.02
N ASP A 112 9.86 8.48 -0.47
CA ASP A 112 9.98 9.92 -0.68
C ASP A 112 10.31 10.67 0.61
N VAL A 113 9.66 10.29 1.70
CA VAL A 113 9.84 10.94 3.01
C VAL A 113 11.24 10.72 3.57
N VAL A 114 11.85 9.56 3.31
CA VAL A 114 13.16 9.20 3.88
C VAL A 114 14.32 9.24 2.87
N LYS A 115 14.06 9.56 1.62
CA LYS A 115 15.08 9.45 0.55
C LYS A 115 16.36 10.20 0.83
N LYS A 116 16.29 11.35 1.50
CA LYS A 116 17.45 12.16 1.90
C LYS A 116 18.46 11.34 2.72
N TYR A 117 17.99 10.44 3.57
CA TYR A 117 18.80 9.63 4.47
C TYR A 117 19.31 8.34 3.83
N GLU A 118 18.71 7.95 2.70
CA GLU A 118 19.05 6.71 1.99
C GLU A 118 20.10 6.90 0.90
N LYS A 119 20.23 8.12 0.35
CA LYS A 119 21.19 8.41 -0.71
C LYS A 119 22.62 8.30 -0.23
N ASP A 120 23.49 7.75 -1.09
CA ASP A 120 24.94 7.83 -0.89
C ASP A 120 25.51 9.16 -1.39
N GLU A 121 26.84 9.32 -1.34
CA GLU A 121 27.54 10.53 -1.78
C GLU A 121 27.36 10.83 -3.27
N ASN A 122 26.97 9.85 -4.06
CA ASN A 122 26.72 9.99 -5.50
C ASN A 122 25.22 10.14 -5.83
N GLY A 123 24.36 10.26 -4.81
CA GLY A 123 22.92 10.40 -4.98
C GLY A 123 22.20 9.11 -5.35
N GLN A 124 22.84 7.95 -5.15
CA GLN A 124 22.30 6.64 -5.47
C GLN A 124 21.68 5.98 -4.24
N TYR A 125 20.93 4.89 -4.45
CA TYR A 125 20.22 4.15 -3.41
C TYR A 125 20.74 2.71 -3.33
N PRO A 126 21.92 2.48 -2.70
CA PRO A 126 22.54 1.15 -2.71
C PRO A 126 21.78 0.11 -1.88
N GLU A 127 20.98 0.53 -0.90
CA GLU A 127 20.28 -0.38 0.01
C GLU A 127 18.76 -0.29 -0.09
N THR A 128 18.22 0.80 -0.66
CA THR A 128 16.78 1.07 -0.68
C THR A 128 16.10 0.30 -1.81
N GLN A 129 15.07 -0.47 -1.46
CA GLN A 129 14.38 -1.29 -2.45
C GLN A 129 12.95 -1.59 -1.98
N ILE A 130 11.99 -1.47 -2.90
CA ILE A 130 10.61 -1.92 -2.69
C ILE A 130 10.45 -3.26 -3.39
N GLY A 131 9.86 -4.23 -2.69
CA GLY A 131 9.62 -5.56 -3.24
C GLY A 131 8.55 -6.32 -2.49
N ASP A 132 8.39 -7.59 -2.87
CA ASP A 132 7.46 -8.54 -2.24
C ASP A 132 6.00 -8.06 -2.21
N VAL A 133 5.60 -7.25 -3.19
CA VAL A 133 4.22 -6.77 -3.30
C VAL A 133 3.35 -7.90 -3.85
N HIS A 134 2.38 -8.34 -3.04
CA HIS A 134 1.54 -9.50 -3.38
C HIS A 134 0.23 -9.49 -2.59
N VAL A 135 -0.71 -10.28 -3.07
CA VAL A 135 -1.98 -10.54 -2.36
C VAL A 135 -1.73 -11.66 -1.35
N VAL A 136 -1.94 -11.34 -0.07
CA VAL A 136 -1.80 -12.31 1.03
C VAL A 136 -3.07 -13.15 1.16
N ARG A 137 -4.23 -12.51 0.98
CA ARG A 137 -5.51 -13.14 1.21
C ARG A 137 -6.60 -12.46 0.39
N LYS A 138 -7.51 -13.28 -0.12
CA LYS A 138 -8.68 -12.82 -0.85
C LYS A 138 -9.90 -13.59 -0.35
N ILE A 139 -10.98 -12.85 -0.07
CA ILE A 139 -12.25 -13.45 0.35
C ILE A 139 -13.34 -12.97 -0.60
N LYS A 140 -14.13 -13.95 -1.05
CA LYS A 140 -15.35 -13.74 -1.81
C LYS A 140 -16.47 -14.39 -1.00
N ASP A 141 -17.28 -13.55 -0.36
CA ASP A 141 -18.37 -14.04 0.49
C ASP A 141 -19.69 -13.96 -0.26
N GLU A 142 -20.20 -15.11 -0.68
CA GLU A 142 -21.46 -15.25 -1.42
C GLU A 142 -22.65 -15.42 -0.49
N THR A 143 -22.45 -15.63 0.81
CA THR A 143 -23.51 -15.71 1.80
C THR A 143 -23.89 -14.31 2.27
N GLN A 144 -25.16 -13.96 2.09
CA GLN A 144 -25.76 -12.76 2.67
C GLN A 144 -26.23 -13.04 4.08
#